data_dde87d7524b387671b1f3d09413e64f9
#
_entry.id   dde87d7524b387671b1f3d09413e64f9
#
_cell.length_a   1.000
_cell.length_b   1.000
_cell.length_c   1.000
_cell.angle_alpha   90.00
_cell.angle_beta   90.00
_cell.angle_gamma   90.00
#
_symmetry.space_group_name_H-M   'P 1'
#
loop_
_entity.id
_entity.type
_entity.pdbx_description
1 polymer ?
#
loop_
_entity_poly.entity_id
_entity_poly.type
_entity_poly.pdbx_seq_one_letter_code
_entity_poly.pdbx_strand_id
1 'polypeptide(L)'
;MRKRVYFTLLLCVGWAMAASAQNTIQSIRKAYQDVHEMIDHMTAKGDDIPAMPPEYFDLQVVQNLPATGGHKENIRMYYGELEPEEEGDPYPPHYLRFVTAKYNFAAREFYEEYLYDDKGQVMFIYAITPDVTIGEFKFYELRMWFDGERLLRFTAKKAEEPLEYYDFSSLRKATFKEEYSGTTIPELYQDETGRCQQRARRFLTMFKGIDDNTYL
;
A
#
# COMPACT_ATOMS: atom_id res chain seq x y z
N MET A 1 -15.00 8.67 -62.37
CA MET A 1 -14.11 9.19 -61.34
C MET A 1 -14.88 9.41 -60.03
N ARG A 2 -15.19 8.36 -59.24
CA ARG A 2 -15.88 8.46 -57.94
C ARG A 2 -15.74 7.16 -57.16
N LYS A 3 -14.51 6.71 -56.86
CA LYS A 3 -14.27 5.51 -56.01
C LYS A 3 -12.98 5.58 -55.17
N ARG A 4 -12.46 6.75 -54.85
CA ARG A 4 -11.20 6.87 -54.07
C ARG A 4 -11.27 7.68 -52.77
N VAL A 5 -12.47 8.04 -52.25
CA VAL A 5 -12.61 8.88 -51.08
C VAL A 5 -13.02 8.11 -49.81
N TYR A 6 -13.44 6.85 -49.93
CA TYR A 6 -13.93 6.09 -48.75
C TYR A 6 -12.85 5.28 -47.99
N PHE A 7 -11.61 5.26 -48.47
CA PHE A 7 -10.59 4.44 -47.84
C PHE A 7 -9.73 5.17 -46.81
N THR A 8 -9.84 6.49 -46.73
CA THR A 8 -9.01 7.30 -45.82
C THR A 8 -9.72 7.60 -44.49
N LEU A 9 -11.01 7.35 -44.36
CA LEU A 9 -11.79 7.64 -43.14
C LEU A 9 -11.85 6.45 -42.15
N LEU A 10 -11.43 5.26 -42.58
CA LEU A 10 -11.45 4.04 -41.72
C LEU A 10 -10.16 3.83 -40.95
N LEU A 11 -9.12 4.61 -41.18
CA LEU A 11 -7.82 4.49 -40.49
C LEU A 11 -7.66 5.39 -39.26
N CYS A 12 -8.61 6.31 -39.02
CA CYS A 12 -8.53 7.24 -37.87
C CYS A 12 -9.37 6.78 -36.65
N VAL A 13 -10.14 5.71 -36.75
CA VAL A 13 -10.99 5.21 -35.64
C VAL A 13 -10.32 4.14 -34.79
N GLY A 14 -9.13 3.68 -35.18
CA GLY A 14 -8.43 2.56 -34.51
C GLY A 14 -7.49 2.95 -33.36
N TRP A 15 -7.37 4.22 -32.98
CA TRP A 15 -6.36 4.66 -31.97
C TRP A 15 -6.97 5.42 -30.80
N ALA A 16 -8.25 5.25 -30.50
CA ALA A 16 -8.74 5.45 -29.14
C ALA A 16 -8.45 4.20 -28.32
N MET A 17 -7.23 3.73 -28.31
CA MET A 17 -6.75 2.90 -27.23
C MET A 17 -6.86 3.77 -25.98
N ALA A 18 -7.69 3.35 -25.03
CA ALA A 18 -7.71 3.87 -23.70
C ALA A 18 -6.24 4.02 -23.26
N ALA A 19 -5.75 5.24 -23.20
CA ALA A 19 -4.51 5.55 -22.50
C ALA A 19 -4.83 5.21 -21.04
N SER A 20 -4.67 3.96 -20.68
CA SER A 20 -4.56 3.52 -19.29
C SER A 20 -3.52 4.46 -18.69
N ALA A 21 -3.94 5.31 -17.76
CA ALA A 21 -3.03 6.24 -17.13
C ALA A 21 -1.92 5.39 -16.48
N GLN A 22 -0.78 5.34 -17.12
CA GLN A 22 0.36 4.56 -16.66
C GLN A 22 0.83 5.18 -15.34
N ASN A 23 0.87 4.38 -14.27
CA ASN A 23 1.40 4.82 -13.00
C ASN A 23 2.86 5.23 -13.17
N THR A 24 3.19 6.42 -12.73
CA THR A 24 4.56 6.91 -12.64
C THR A 24 4.97 6.99 -11.17
N ILE A 25 6.26 6.90 -10.88
CA ILE A 25 6.76 7.07 -9.51
C ILE A 25 6.30 8.40 -8.91
N GLN A 26 6.18 9.44 -9.73
CA GLN A 26 5.74 10.76 -9.27
C GLN A 26 4.24 10.78 -8.91
N SER A 27 3.38 10.18 -9.75
CA SER A 27 1.94 10.08 -9.45
C SER A 27 1.68 9.22 -8.21
N ILE A 28 2.43 8.11 -8.06
CA ILE A 28 2.32 7.25 -6.88
C ILE A 28 2.76 7.99 -5.61
N ARG A 29 3.85 8.76 -5.65
CA ARG A 29 4.30 9.57 -4.51
C ARG A 29 3.27 10.62 -4.11
N LYS A 30 2.64 11.26 -5.10
CA LYS A 30 1.58 12.22 -4.83
C LYS A 30 0.39 11.52 -4.16
N ALA A 31 -0.10 10.41 -4.70
CA ALA A 31 -1.21 9.65 -4.13
C ALA A 31 -0.91 9.18 -2.69
N TYR A 32 0.32 8.75 -2.43
CA TYR A 32 0.77 8.38 -1.10
C TYR A 32 0.78 9.58 -0.13
N GLN A 33 1.27 10.73 -0.57
CA GLN A 33 1.25 11.96 0.22
C GLN A 33 -0.19 12.41 0.51
N ASP A 34 -1.06 12.41 -0.49
CA ASP A 34 -2.47 12.80 -0.36
C ASP A 34 -3.21 11.91 0.69
N VAL A 35 -2.88 10.61 0.76
CA VAL A 35 -3.43 9.70 1.79
C VAL A 35 -2.89 10.03 3.18
N HIS A 36 -1.61 10.31 3.31
CA HIS A 36 -1.03 10.69 4.61
C HIS A 36 -1.59 12.02 5.12
N GLU A 37 -1.74 13.01 4.26
CA GLU A 37 -2.39 14.29 4.61
C GLU A 37 -3.83 14.04 5.09
N MET A 38 -4.57 13.16 4.41
CA MET A 38 -5.91 12.76 4.83
C MET A 38 -5.89 12.13 6.24
N ILE A 39 -4.97 11.21 6.52
CA ILE A 39 -4.85 10.54 7.83
C ILE A 39 -4.43 11.54 8.92
N ASP A 40 -3.53 12.46 8.62
CA ASP A 40 -3.09 13.49 9.55
C ASP A 40 -4.25 14.42 9.93
N HIS A 41 -5.10 14.78 8.98
CA HIS A 41 -6.33 15.54 9.25
C HIS A 41 -7.31 14.78 10.15
N MET A 42 -7.41 13.45 10.03
CA MET A 42 -8.25 12.63 10.94
C MET A 42 -7.76 12.65 12.38
N THR A 43 -6.46 12.77 12.58
CA THR A 43 -5.83 12.77 13.90
C THR A 43 -5.67 14.19 14.47
N ALA A 44 -6.05 15.22 13.71
CA ALA A 44 -6.04 16.60 14.15
C ALA A 44 -6.95 16.78 15.38
N LYS A 45 -6.54 17.63 16.29
CA LYS A 45 -7.29 17.93 17.53
C LYS A 45 -7.78 19.38 17.48
N GLY A 46 -8.99 19.60 18.00
CA GLY A 46 -9.57 20.92 18.11
C GLY A 46 -10.46 21.29 16.92
N ASP A 47 -10.48 22.58 16.57
CA ASP A 47 -11.36 23.14 15.52
C ASP A 47 -10.98 22.72 14.09
N ASP A 48 -9.81 22.07 13.93
CA ASP A 48 -9.31 21.57 12.65
C ASP A 48 -9.83 20.15 12.32
N ILE A 49 -10.76 19.61 13.12
CA ILE A 49 -11.35 18.28 12.85
C ILE A 49 -12.25 18.39 11.62
N PRO A 50 -12.01 17.60 10.56
CA PRO A 50 -12.88 17.63 9.38
C PRO A 50 -14.31 17.21 9.76
N ALA A 51 -15.27 17.84 9.10
CA ALA A 51 -16.70 17.58 9.34
C ALA A 51 -17.09 16.11 9.03
N MET A 52 -16.37 15.50 8.08
CA MET A 52 -16.48 14.08 7.73
C MET A 52 -15.07 13.50 7.64
N PRO A 53 -14.61 12.79 8.68
CA PRO A 53 -13.34 12.07 8.61
C PRO A 53 -13.41 10.95 7.58
N PRO A 54 -12.32 10.61 6.92
CA PRO A 54 -12.28 9.46 6.03
C PRO A 54 -12.63 8.17 6.78
N GLU A 55 -13.35 7.29 6.12
CA GLU A 55 -13.79 6.03 6.69
C GLU A 55 -12.69 4.97 6.61
N TYR A 56 -12.67 4.07 7.59
CA TYR A 56 -11.72 2.96 7.63
C TYR A 56 -12.23 1.81 8.47
N PHE A 57 -11.81 0.60 8.14
CA PHE A 57 -11.95 -0.55 9.02
C PHE A 57 -10.72 -0.67 9.92
N ASP A 58 -10.93 -0.86 11.22
CA ASP A 58 -9.86 -1.11 12.21
C ASP A 58 -9.99 -2.55 12.73
N LEU A 59 -9.01 -3.40 12.38
CA LEU A 59 -9.01 -4.81 12.72
C LEU A 59 -7.86 -5.11 13.68
N GLN A 60 -8.18 -5.89 14.73
CA GLN A 60 -7.20 -6.41 15.65
C GLN A 60 -7.17 -7.95 15.61
N VAL A 61 -6.00 -8.51 15.39
CA VAL A 61 -5.74 -9.96 15.47
C VAL A 61 -4.92 -10.24 16.71
N VAL A 62 -5.35 -11.20 17.53
CA VAL A 62 -4.63 -11.66 18.72
C VAL A 62 -4.56 -13.18 18.69
N GLN A 63 -3.36 -13.73 18.67
CA GLN A 63 -3.12 -15.17 18.57
C GLN A 63 -1.96 -15.59 19.48
N ASN A 64 -1.95 -16.85 19.89
CA ASN A 64 -0.78 -17.51 20.47
C ASN A 64 -0.19 -18.46 19.42
N LEU A 65 0.97 -18.10 18.89
CA LEU A 65 1.64 -18.92 17.88
C LEU A 65 2.53 -19.96 18.55
N PRO A 66 2.49 -21.21 18.12
CA PRO A 66 3.37 -22.24 18.64
C PRO A 66 4.84 -21.84 18.54
N ALA A 67 5.60 -22.04 19.61
CA ALA A 67 7.03 -21.72 19.73
C ALA A 67 7.43 -20.24 19.63
N THR A 68 6.52 -19.33 19.27
CA THR A 68 6.81 -17.88 19.11
C THR A 68 6.09 -16.99 20.13
N GLY A 69 5.04 -17.52 20.79
CA GLY A 69 4.29 -16.79 21.80
C GLY A 69 3.19 -15.89 21.23
N GLY A 70 2.90 -14.80 21.96
CA GLY A 70 1.82 -13.88 21.60
C GLY A 70 2.09 -13.13 20.31
N HIS A 71 1.12 -13.17 19.40
CA HIS A 71 1.11 -12.40 18.17
C HIS A 71 -0.06 -11.41 18.22
N LYS A 72 0.22 -10.17 17.91
CA LYS A 72 -0.78 -9.10 17.77
C LYS A 72 -0.57 -8.43 16.44
N GLU A 73 -1.65 -8.19 15.72
CA GLU A 73 -1.64 -7.42 14.48
C GLU A 73 -2.76 -6.39 14.52
N ASN A 74 -2.44 -5.12 14.24
CA ASN A 74 -3.38 -4.03 14.07
C ASN A 74 -3.35 -3.61 12.60
N ILE A 75 -4.50 -3.68 11.96
CA ILE A 75 -4.66 -3.40 10.52
C ILE A 75 -5.69 -2.30 10.39
N ARG A 76 -5.36 -1.20 9.70
CA ARG A 76 -6.33 -0.19 9.28
C ARG A 76 -6.43 -0.19 7.77
N MET A 77 -7.66 -0.29 7.29
CA MET A 77 -8.00 -0.30 5.87
C MET A 77 -8.80 0.95 5.55
N TYR A 78 -8.18 1.93 4.91
CA TYR A 78 -8.82 3.15 4.44
C TYR A 78 -9.35 2.91 3.05
N TYR A 79 -10.59 3.30 2.80
CA TYR A 79 -11.24 3.11 1.52
C TYR A 79 -11.77 4.42 0.94
N GLY A 80 -12.10 4.40 -0.32
CA GLY A 80 -12.75 5.48 -1.03
C GLY A 80 -13.96 4.96 -1.78
N GLU A 81 -14.81 5.85 -2.20
CA GLU A 81 -16.00 5.55 -3.00
C GLU A 81 -15.64 5.58 -4.49
N LEU A 82 -16.26 4.68 -5.24
CA LEU A 82 -16.30 4.72 -6.70
C LEU A 82 -17.54 5.51 -7.14
N GLU A 83 -17.61 5.88 -8.41
CA GLU A 83 -18.82 6.44 -8.97
C GLU A 83 -19.97 5.43 -8.84
N PRO A 84 -21.15 5.82 -8.34
CA PRO A 84 -22.29 4.94 -8.21
C PRO A 84 -22.76 4.45 -9.60
N GLU A 85 -23.21 3.20 -9.67
CA GLU A 85 -23.75 2.62 -10.92
C GLU A 85 -25.07 3.26 -11.33
N GLU A 86 -25.88 3.70 -10.34
CA GLU A 86 -27.13 4.41 -10.56
C GLU A 86 -27.07 5.80 -9.93
N GLU A 87 -27.60 6.82 -10.62
CA GLU A 87 -27.66 8.18 -10.10
C GLU A 87 -28.53 8.24 -8.84
N GLY A 88 -27.92 8.68 -7.72
CA GLY A 88 -28.61 8.79 -6.42
C GLY A 88 -28.54 7.51 -5.57
N ASP A 89 -27.75 6.53 -5.94
CA ASP A 89 -27.45 5.39 -5.06
C ASP A 89 -26.81 5.91 -3.75
N PRO A 90 -27.44 5.67 -2.59
CA PRO A 90 -26.90 6.09 -1.29
C PRO A 90 -25.71 5.23 -0.83
N TYR A 91 -25.40 4.13 -1.53
CA TYR A 91 -24.34 3.19 -1.15
C TYR A 91 -23.42 2.93 -2.36
N PRO A 92 -22.59 3.93 -2.74
CA PRO A 92 -21.66 3.73 -3.86
C PRO A 92 -20.68 2.59 -3.56
N PRO A 93 -20.22 1.84 -4.58
CA PRO A 93 -19.20 0.83 -4.39
C PRO A 93 -17.91 1.41 -3.82
N HIS A 94 -17.24 0.65 -2.97
CA HIS A 94 -15.98 1.06 -2.36
C HIS A 94 -14.76 0.41 -3.00
N TYR A 95 -13.62 1.06 -2.85
CA TYR A 95 -12.33 0.46 -3.18
C TYR A 95 -11.33 0.63 -2.02
N LEU A 96 -10.51 -0.38 -1.80
CA LEU A 96 -9.43 -0.29 -0.84
C LEU A 96 -8.38 0.69 -1.35
N ARG A 97 -8.16 1.78 -0.61
CA ARG A 97 -7.23 2.84 -1.00
C ARG A 97 -5.86 2.68 -0.33
N PHE A 98 -5.87 2.40 0.97
CA PHE A 98 -4.63 2.36 1.74
C PHE A 98 -4.76 1.43 2.95
N VAL A 99 -3.67 0.73 3.28
CA VAL A 99 -3.61 -0.11 4.48
C VAL A 99 -2.38 0.23 5.28
N THR A 100 -2.54 0.32 6.60
CA THR A 100 -1.44 0.26 7.54
C THR A 100 -1.52 -1.02 8.35
N ALA A 101 -0.41 -1.72 8.53
CA ALA A 101 -0.33 -2.92 9.33
C ALA A 101 0.85 -2.85 10.30
N LYS A 102 0.57 -2.96 11.60
CA LYS A 102 1.59 -3.08 12.64
C LYS A 102 1.42 -4.42 13.33
N TYR A 103 2.46 -5.23 13.37
CA TYR A 103 2.40 -6.55 14.01
C TYR A 103 3.73 -6.96 14.61
N ASN A 104 3.68 -7.97 15.48
CA ASN A 104 4.88 -8.62 16.00
C ASN A 104 4.96 -10.07 15.57
N PHE A 105 6.18 -10.57 15.44
CA PHE A 105 6.48 -12.00 15.37
C PHE A 105 7.59 -12.30 16.37
N ALA A 106 7.27 -13.08 17.39
CA ALA A 106 8.07 -13.17 18.62
C ALA A 106 8.30 -11.76 19.22
N ALA A 107 9.54 -11.42 19.54
CA ALA A 107 9.93 -10.11 20.07
C ALA A 107 10.18 -9.03 18.99
N ARG A 108 9.91 -9.34 17.69
CA ARG A 108 10.21 -8.44 16.58
C ARG A 108 8.95 -7.73 16.11
N GLU A 109 9.02 -6.42 15.97
CA GLU A 109 7.92 -5.61 15.42
C GLU A 109 8.15 -5.32 13.94
N PHE A 110 7.05 -5.29 13.18
CA PHE A 110 6.97 -5.00 11.76
C PHE A 110 5.98 -3.89 11.54
N TYR A 111 6.24 -3.06 10.55
CA TYR A 111 5.30 -2.05 10.10
C TYR A 111 5.26 -2.00 8.59
N GLU A 112 4.08 -1.96 8.03
CA GLU A 112 3.86 -1.99 6.59
C GLU A 112 2.75 -1.02 6.19
N GLU A 113 2.89 -0.46 4.99
CA GLU A 113 1.89 0.37 4.34
C GLU A 113 1.71 -0.07 2.90
N TYR A 114 0.47 -0.02 2.43
CA TYR A 114 0.08 -0.49 1.11
C TYR A 114 -0.86 0.51 0.46
N LEU A 115 -0.49 1.01 -0.70
CA LEU A 115 -1.31 1.92 -1.51
C LEU A 115 -1.85 1.17 -2.72
N TYR A 116 -3.15 1.32 -2.96
CA TYR A 116 -3.86 0.69 -4.07
C TYR A 116 -4.47 1.75 -4.99
N ASP A 117 -4.69 1.40 -6.25
CA ASP A 117 -5.52 2.15 -7.16
C ASP A 117 -7.00 1.79 -7.01
N ASP A 118 -7.87 2.47 -7.74
CA ASP A 118 -9.32 2.25 -7.78
C ASP A 118 -9.72 0.88 -8.36
N LYS A 119 -8.79 0.17 -9.00
CA LYS A 119 -8.98 -1.20 -9.53
C LYS A 119 -8.50 -2.29 -8.57
N GLY A 120 -7.97 -1.90 -7.40
CA GLY A 120 -7.40 -2.80 -6.40
C GLY A 120 -5.99 -3.30 -6.75
N GLN A 121 -5.29 -2.63 -7.67
CA GLN A 121 -3.90 -2.95 -7.96
C GLN A 121 -2.97 -2.22 -6.98
N VAL A 122 -1.96 -2.92 -6.51
CA VAL A 122 -0.97 -2.33 -5.61
C VAL A 122 -0.08 -1.37 -6.39
N MET A 123 -0.05 -0.12 -5.97
CA MET A 123 0.83 0.92 -6.54
C MET A 123 2.12 1.09 -5.75
N PHE A 124 2.05 0.93 -4.41
CA PHE A 124 3.20 1.16 -3.55
C PHE A 124 3.14 0.29 -2.29
N ILE A 125 4.31 -0.20 -1.88
CA ILE A 125 4.50 -0.87 -0.60
C ILE A 125 5.67 -0.20 0.12
N TYR A 126 5.44 0.14 1.38
CA TYR A 126 6.44 0.56 2.35
C TYR A 126 6.51 -0.47 3.47
N ALA A 127 7.71 -0.89 3.85
CA ALA A 127 7.87 -1.81 4.95
C ALA A 127 9.09 -1.46 5.80
N ILE A 128 8.93 -1.52 7.12
CA ILE A 128 10.04 -1.58 8.07
C ILE A 128 10.08 -3.00 8.62
N THR A 129 11.16 -3.68 8.36
CA THR A 129 11.36 -5.08 8.71
C THR A 129 12.66 -5.28 9.47
N PRO A 130 12.67 -6.07 10.55
CA PRO A 130 13.91 -6.40 11.25
C PRO A 130 14.82 -7.26 10.38
N ASP A 131 16.12 -6.99 10.47
CA ASP A 131 17.14 -7.87 9.90
C ASP A 131 17.15 -9.19 10.67
N VAL A 132 16.96 -10.28 9.95
CA VAL A 132 16.96 -11.63 10.55
C VAL A 132 18.36 -12.22 10.70
N THR A 133 19.40 -11.50 10.29
CA THR A 133 20.79 -11.94 10.42
C THR A 133 21.15 -12.08 11.91
N ILE A 134 21.72 -13.21 12.27
CA ILE A 134 22.01 -13.54 13.67
C ILE A 134 23.05 -12.57 14.24
N GLY A 135 22.70 -11.91 15.34
CA GLY A 135 23.63 -11.13 16.17
C GLY A 135 23.59 -9.62 16.01
N GLU A 136 22.90 -9.07 15.01
CA GLU A 136 22.71 -7.64 14.85
C GLU A 136 21.22 -7.29 14.77
N PHE A 137 20.74 -6.48 15.70
CA PHE A 137 19.37 -5.98 15.67
C PHE A 137 19.31 -4.72 14.78
N LYS A 138 19.32 -4.92 13.48
CA LYS A 138 19.16 -3.86 12.49
C LYS A 138 17.80 -3.98 11.79
N PHE A 139 17.40 -2.89 11.18
CA PHE A 139 16.14 -2.80 10.43
C PHE A 139 16.42 -2.38 9.01
N TYR A 140 15.58 -2.86 8.11
CA TYR A 140 15.51 -2.38 6.75
C TYR A 140 14.24 -1.55 6.55
N GLU A 141 14.37 -0.46 5.82
CA GLU A 141 13.28 0.27 5.19
C GLU A 141 13.24 -0.14 3.72
N LEU A 142 12.14 -0.80 3.33
CA LEU A 142 11.93 -1.27 1.97
C LEU A 142 10.82 -0.45 1.31
N ARG A 143 11.02 -0.06 0.05
CA ARG A 143 10.01 0.64 -0.74
C ARG A 143 9.94 0.04 -2.13
N MET A 144 8.73 -0.26 -2.59
CA MET A 144 8.43 -0.86 -3.88
C MET A 144 7.37 -0.02 -4.59
N TRP A 145 7.63 0.38 -5.83
CA TRP A 145 6.69 1.11 -6.69
C TRP A 145 6.30 0.22 -7.87
N PHE A 146 5.01 0.17 -8.19
CA PHE A 146 4.47 -0.72 -9.21
C PHE A 146 3.60 0.04 -10.21
N ASP A 147 3.55 -0.48 -11.44
CA ASP A 147 2.58 -0.17 -12.47
C ASP A 147 1.92 -1.49 -12.90
N GLY A 148 0.77 -1.79 -12.34
CA GLY A 148 0.20 -3.13 -12.35
C GLY A 148 1.13 -4.14 -11.67
N GLU A 149 1.51 -5.19 -12.41
CA GLU A 149 2.44 -6.21 -11.91
C GLU A 149 3.92 -5.81 -12.10
N ARG A 150 4.20 -4.76 -12.85
CA ARG A 150 5.55 -4.34 -13.18
C ARG A 150 6.17 -3.52 -12.07
N LEU A 151 7.29 -3.98 -11.54
CA LEU A 151 8.11 -3.19 -10.62
C LEU A 151 8.77 -2.02 -11.36
N LEU A 152 8.44 -0.79 -10.93
CA LEU A 152 9.05 0.44 -11.45
C LEU A 152 10.35 0.77 -10.72
N ARG A 153 10.37 0.56 -9.41
CA ARG A 153 11.53 0.84 -8.57
C ARG A 153 11.44 0.03 -7.27
N PHE A 154 12.58 -0.36 -6.79
CA PHE A 154 12.81 -0.90 -5.46
C PHE A 154 13.92 -0.12 -4.77
N THR A 155 13.75 0.21 -3.50
CA THR A 155 14.83 0.75 -2.65
C THR A 155 14.86 0.00 -1.34
N ALA A 156 16.07 -0.26 -0.88
CA ALA A 156 16.35 -0.79 0.45
C ALA A 156 17.31 0.13 1.18
N LYS A 157 16.97 0.48 2.41
CA LYS A 157 17.85 1.22 3.31
C LYS A 157 18.00 0.42 4.59
N LYS A 158 19.18 0.46 5.18
CA LYS A 158 19.52 -0.21 6.43
C LYS A 158 19.70 0.82 7.54
N ALA A 159 19.21 0.52 8.74
CA ALA A 159 19.47 1.36 9.92
C ALA A 159 20.96 1.40 10.20
N GLU A 160 21.51 2.60 10.44
CA GLU A 160 22.96 2.79 10.67
C GLU A 160 23.40 2.22 12.01
N GLU A 161 22.53 2.30 13.01
CA GLU A 161 22.82 1.79 14.35
C GLU A 161 21.85 0.69 14.77
N PRO A 162 22.27 -0.28 15.60
CA PRO A 162 21.38 -1.23 16.21
C PRO A 162 20.38 -0.50 17.12
N LEU A 163 19.10 -0.84 17.01
CA LEU A 163 18.08 -0.30 17.88
C LEU A 163 17.92 -1.23 19.09
N GLU A 164 18.32 -0.77 20.28
CA GLU A 164 18.26 -1.57 21.51
C GLU A 164 16.83 -1.89 21.95
N TYR A 165 15.86 -1.07 21.57
CA TYR A 165 14.46 -1.24 21.92
C TYR A 165 13.55 -1.03 20.73
N TYR A 166 12.70 -2.03 20.48
CA TYR A 166 11.72 -2.09 19.38
C TYR A 166 10.44 -1.35 19.69
N ASP A 167 10.55 -0.04 19.82
CA ASP A 167 9.38 0.83 19.78
C ASP A 167 9.29 1.44 18.38
N PHE A 168 8.10 1.36 17.76
CA PHE A 168 7.84 1.96 16.46
C PHE A 168 8.15 3.47 16.43
N SER A 169 8.03 4.16 17.58
CA SER A 169 8.43 5.57 17.71
C SER A 169 9.94 5.78 17.54
N SER A 170 10.76 4.81 17.96
CA SER A 170 12.21 4.83 17.79
C SER A 170 12.60 4.58 16.33
N LEU A 171 11.87 3.70 15.62
CA LEU A 171 12.10 3.42 14.21
C LEU A 171 11.88 4.65 13.32
N ARG A 172 10.89 5.49 13.64
CA ARG A 172 10.67 6.77 12.93
C ARG A 172 11.81 7.78 13.08
N LYS A 173 12.61 7.66 14.11
CA LYS A 173 13.76 8.54 14.40
C LYS A 173 15.09 7.96 13.93
N ALA A 174 15.10 6.70 13.52
CA ALA A 174 16.32 6.04 13.09
C ALA A 174 16.84 6.64 11.78
N THR A 175 18.15 6.75 11.68
CA THR A 175 18.82 7.13 10.44
C THR A 175 19.02 5.89 9.60
N PHE A 176 18.54 5.93 8.35
CA PHE A 176 18.66 4.84 7.40
C PHE A 176 19.60 5.23 6.26
N LYS A 177 20.56 4.39 5.96
CA LYS A 177 21.47 4.52 4.83
C LYS A 177 20.99 3.67 3.65
N GLU A 178 21.01 4.24 2.44
CA GLU A 178 20.66 3.52 1.23
C GLU A 178 21.69 2.43 0.95
N GLU A 179 21.21 1.18 0.81
CA GLU A 179 21.99 0.00 0.44
C GLU A 179 21.76 -0.36 -1.02
N TYR A 180 20.54 -0.12 -1.51
CA TYR A 180 20.16 -0.44 -2.88
C TYR A 180 19.05 0.47 -3.42
N SER A 181 19.17 0.80 -4.70
CA SER A 181 18.12 1.48 -5.48
C SER A 181 18.17 1.03 -6.93
N GLY A 182 17.11 0.44 -7.45
CA GLY A 182 17.05 -0.10 -8.82
C GLY A 182 15.66 -0.53 -9.26
N THR A 183 15.58 -1.21 -10.39
CA THR A 183 14.35 -1.75 -10.99
C THR A 183 14.19 -3.25 -10.82
N THR A 184 15.07 -3.87 -10.05
CA THR A 184 15.04 -5.28 -9.70
C THR A 184 15.15 -5.43 -8.19
N ILE A 185 14.73 -6.57 -7.66
CA ILE A 185 14.84 -6.90 -6.23
C ILE A 185 16.03 -7.86 -6.09
N PRO A 186 17.10 -7.48 -5.37
CA PRO A 186 18.22 -8.37 -5.08
C PRO A 186 17.76 -9.60 -4.26
N GLU A 187 18.48 -10.72 -4.42
CA GLU A 187 18.17 -12.00 -3.78
C GLU A 187 17.97 -11.86 -2.26
N LEU A 188 18.81 -11.07 -1.61
CA LEU A 188 18.74 -10.78 -0.18
C LEU A 188 17.35 -10.30 0.30
N TYR A 189 16.59 -9.62 -0.55
CA TYR A 189 15.30 -9.01 -0.19
C TYR A 189 14.10 -9.76 -0.78
N GLN A 190 14.30 -10.85 -1.55
CA GLN A 190 13.21 -11.51 -2.29
C GLN A 190 12.16 -12.12 -1.37
N ASP A 191 12.56 -12.80 -0.31
CA ASP A 191 11.63 -13.42 0.63
C ASP A 191 10.77 -12.37 1.31
N GLU A 192 11.37 -11.29 1.77
CA GLU A 192 10.67 -10.23 2.49
C GLU A 192 9.72 -9.45 1.59
N THR A 193 10.18 -9.08 0.41
CA THR A 193 9.34 -8.38 -0.57
C THR A 193 8.23 -9.28 -1.12
N GLY A 194 8.50 -10.57 -1.32
CA GLY A 194 7.50 -11.58 -1.68
C GLY A 194 6.41 -11.72 -0.62
N ARG A 195 6.79 -11.73 0.66
CA ARG A 195 5.87 -11.72 1.80
C ARG A 195 4.99 -10.46 1.78
N CYS A 196 5.57 -9.27 1.60
CA CYS A 196 4.81 -8.02 1.51
C CYS A 196 3.80 -8.04 0.35
N GLN A 197 4.20 -8.51 -0.84
CA GLN A 197 3.29 -8.61 -1.98
C GLN A 197 2.15 -9.63 -1.75
N GLN A 198 2.42 -10.74 -1.05
CA GLN A 198 1.39 -11.70 -0.67
C GLN A 198 0.40 -11.09 0.33
N ARG A 199 0.90 -10.33 1.31
CA ARG A 199 0.07 -9.62 2.28
C ARG A 199 -0.81 -8.57 1.61
N ALA A 200 -0.29 -7.82 0.64
CA ALA A 200 -1.07 -6.87 -0.14
C ALA A 200 -2.31 -7.53 -0.79
N ARG A 201 -2.12 -8.68 -1.43
CA ARG A 201 -3.24 -9.45 -2.01
C ARG A 201 -4.23 -9.93 -0.94
N ARG A 202 -3.72 -10.37 0.21
CA ARG A 202 -4.56 -10.80 1.33
C ARG A 202 -5.41 -9.66 1.89
N PHE A 203 -4.86 -8.45 2.06
CA PHE A 203 -5.61 -7.29 2.52
C PHE A 203 -6.73 -6.91 1.56
N LEU A 204 -6.49 -6.94 0.26
CA LEU A 204 -7.55 -6.69 -0.73
C LEU A 204 -8.69 -7.72 -0.62
N THR A 205 -8.36 -9.01 -0.43
CA THR A 205 -9.37 -10.06 -0.23
C THR A 205 -10.14 -9.87 1.08
N MET A 206 -9.44 -9.50 2.16
CA MET A 206 -10.08 -9.21 3.45
C MET A 206 -11.01 -8.00 3.36
N PHE A 207 -10.56 -6.92 2.72
CA PHE A 207 -11.37 -5.72 2.51
C PHE A 207 -12.68 -6.05 1.80
N LYS A 208 -12.62 -6.74 0.65
CA LYS A 208 -13.81 -7.15 -0.09
C LYS A 208 -14.76 -7.99 0.76
N GLY A 209 -14.22 -8.96 1.52
CA GLY A 209 -15.05 -9.80 2.38
C GLY A 209 -15.71 -9.06 3.55
N ILE A 210 -15.16 -7.93 4.00
CA ILE A 210 -15.76 -7.08 5.02
C ILE A 210 -16.78 -6.14 4.37
N ASP A 211 -16.40 -5.47 3.30
CA ASP A 211 -17.21 -4.47 2.60
C ASP A 211 -18.50 -5.08 2.04
N ASP A 212 -18.42 -6.22 1.37
CA ASP A 212 -19.56 -6.98 0.85
C ASP A 212 -20.59 -7.38 1.92
N ASN A 213 -20.22 -7.38 3.21
CA ASN A 213 -21.10 -7.79 4.32
C ASN A 213 -21.47 -6.64 5.27
N THR A 214 -20.99 -5.43 5.04
CA THR A 214 -21.19 -4.32 5.98
C THR A 214 -22.61 -3.74 5.93
N TYR A 215 -23.31 -3.88 4.79
CA TYR A 215 -24.63 -3.32 4.54
C TYR A 215 -25.74 -4.40 4.36
N LEU A 216 -25.49 -5.63 4.79
CA LEU A 216 -26.45 -6.74 4.73
C LEU A 216 -27.37 -6.76 5.97
#